data_9ae1db41a6a31aec41ffa8109b9856cc
#
_entry.id   9ae1db41a6a31aec41ffa8109b9856cc
#
_cell.length_a   1.000
_cell.length_b   1.000
_cell.length_c   1.000
_cell.angle_alpha   90.00
_cell.angle_beta   90.00
_cell.angle_gamma   90.00
#
_symmetry.space_group_name_H-M   'P 1'
#
loop_
_entity.id
_entity.type
_entity.pdbx_description
1 polymer ?
#
loop_
_entity_poly.entity_id
_entity_poly.type
_entity_poly.pdbx_seq_one_letter_code
_entity_poly.pdbx_strand_id
1 'polypeptide(L)'
;MSGHDIRSAVRPDPDQPMVDIAKYVADTKIDSKEAYDTARYMLLDSMATSMMAMKFPECVKHLGPIVPGASMTGGARVPGTSHELDPAQAAFAIGTQVRYLDFNDTWLAAEWGHPSDNLGTILAVGDWLSRKAEREGGKALSVRDVLGYAIKAHEIQGCYALKNSFNRVGQDHVILVRLASTAVATHMLGGNTEQIITAVSHSWIDNGVLRTYRHAPNTGPRKSWAAGDACRRAVTHAINAVYRGVVGYPSALSAKTWGFYDVAFKGKPFEFERPFGSYVMENVLFKISFPAEFHAQTAVECAMALHPQVAGKIDQIEKIVIETQEAGCRIIDKTGPLHNYADRDHCIQYMVAV
;
A
#
# COMPACT_ATOMS: atom_id res chain seq x y z
N MET A 1 -27.08 19.15 -6.65
CA MET A 1 -26.28 18.28 -7.55
C MET A 1 -27.14 18.03 -8.80
N SER A 2 -26.74 18.61 -9.92
CA SER A 2 -27.42 18.41 -11.20
C SER A 2 -27.17 16.95 -11.62
N GLY A 3 -28.24 16.17 -11.68
CA GLY A 3 -28.15 14.79 -12.15
C GLY A 3 -27.63 14.78 -13.58
N HIS A 4 -26.48 14.20 -13.81
CA HIS A 4 -25.94 13.95 -15.14
C HIS A 4 -26.96 13.11 -15.92
N ASP A 5 -27.39 13.59 -17.08
CA ASP A 5 -28.17 12.76 -18.01
C ASP A 5 -27.26 11.62 -18.47
N ILE A 6 -27.58 10.38 -18.05
CA ILE A 6 -26.82 9.18 -18.40
C ILE A 6 -26.75 8.91 -19.91
N ARG A 7 -27.51 9.61 -20.72
CA ARG A 7 -27.51 9.57 -22.19
C ARG A 7 -26.62 10.63 -22.82
N SER A 8 -26.13 11.60 -22.03
CA SER A 8 -25.28 12.66 -22.53
C SER A 8 -23.85 12.18 -22.78
N ALA A 9 -23.31 12.42 -23.96
CA ALA A 9 -21.91 12.19 -24.29
C ALA A 9 -20.98 13.35 -23.85
N VAL A 10 -21.53 14.40 -23.25
CA VAL A 10 -20.75 15.54 -22.74
C VAL A 10 -19.98 15.07 -21.51
N ARG A 11 -18.65 15.17 -21.57
CA ARG A 11 -17.79 14.82 -20.42
C ARG A 11 -17.89 15.90 -19.35
N PRO A 12 -18.13 15.53 -18.08
CA PRO A 12 -18.07 16.46 -16.97
C PRO A 12 -16.64 16.88 -16.66
N ASP A 13 -16.50 17.87 -15.77
CA ASP A 13 -15.21 18.11 -15.10
C ASP A 13 -14.77 16.89 -14.29
N PRO A 14 -13.46 16.68 -14.12
CA PRO A 14 -12.96 15.57 -13.31
C PRO A 14 -13.43 15.65 -11.85
N ASP A 15 -13.70 14.48 -11.26
CA ASP A 15 -14.05 14.36 -9.85
C ASP A 15 -12.99 15.05 -8.97
N GLN A 16 -13.44 15.91 -8.06
CA GLN A 16 -12.56 16.77 -7.25
C GLN A 16 -11.46 15.99 -6.50
N PRO A 17 -11.70 14.81 -5.90
CA PRO A 17 -10.63 14.06 -5.24
C PRO A 17 -9.48 13.64 -6.16
N MET A 18 -9.72 13.44 -7.46
CA MET A 18 -8.67 13.16 -8.43
C MET A 18 -7.87 14.41 -8.79
N VAL A 19 -8.55 15.57 -8.88
CA VAL A 19 -7.91 16.88 -9.10
C VAL A 19 -7.03 17.25 -7.92
N ASP A 20 -7.50 17.04 -6.69
CA ASP A 20 -6.75 17.34 -5.46
C ASP A 20 -5.48 16.50 -5.35
N ILE A 21 -5.55 15.20 -5.65
CA ILE A 21 -4.36 14.33 -5.72
C ILE A 21 -3.37 14.87 -6.75
N ALA A 22 -3.84 15.18 -7.95
CA ALA A 22 -2.95 15.59 -9.04
C ALA A 22 -2.23 16.92 -8.72
N LYS A 23 -2.95 17.90 -8.20
CA LYS A 23 -2.37 19.19 -7.76
C LYS A 23 -1.39 18.98 -6.61
N TYR A 24 -1.75 18.16 -5.62
CA TYR A 24 -0.87 17.87 -4.50
C TYR A 24 0.45 17.25 -4.96
N VAL A 25 0.39 16.25 -5.83
CA VAL A 25 1.60 15.57 -6.32
C VAL A 25 2.46 16.49 -7.19
N ALA A 26 1.83 17.29 -8.07
CA ALA A 26 2.56 18.16 -9.00
C ALA A 26 3.13 19.41 -8.31
N ASP A 27 2.32 20.09 -7.51
CA ASP A 27 2.58 21.46 -7.09
C ASP A 27 3.10 21.60 -5.66
N THR A 28 2.78 20.64 -4.77
CA THR A 28 3.15 20.77 -3.36
C THR A 28 4.60 20.43 -3.12
N LYS A 29 5.33 21.39 -2.54
CA LYS A 29 6.68 21.19 -2.04
C LYS A 29 6.61 20.72 -0.58
N ILE A 30 7.27 19.61 -0.28
CA ILE A 30 7.42 19.14 1.09
C ILE A 30 8.65 19.81 1.70
N ASP A 31 8.47 20.49 2.82
CA ASP A 31 9.52 21.18 3.55
C ASP A 31 9.61 20.78 5.04
N SER A 32 8.68 19.97 5.53
CA SER A 32 8.69 19.46 6.90
C SER A 32 9.95 18.63 7.17
N LYS A 33 10.77 19.09 8.12
CA LYS A 33 11.95 18.35 8.58
C LYS A 33 11.56 17.03 9.22
N GLU A 34 10.49 17.03 10.03
CA GLU A 34 9.99 15.84 10.73
C GLU A 34 9.55 14.75 9.73
N ALA A 35 8.81 15.14 8.69
CA ALA A 35 8.41 14.21 7.64
C ALA A 35 9.62 13.58 6.93
N TYR A 36 10.66 14.35 6.63
CA TYR A 36 11.87 13.80 6.01
C TYR A 36 12.69 12.92 6.96
N ASP A 37 12.76 13.26 8.24
CA ASP A 37 13.45 12.43 9.24
C ASP A 37 12.71 11.09 9.43
N THR A 38 11.40 11.11 9.55
CA THR A 38 10.56 9.89 9.65
C THR A 38 10.64 9.07 8.35
N ALA A 39 10.56 9.71 7.18
CA ALA A 39 10.70 9.03 5.90
C ALA A 39 12.04 8.31 5.75
N ARG A 40 13.12 8.86 6.31
CA ARG A 40 14.43 8.21 6.34
C ARG A 40 14.40 6.94 7.21
N TYR A 41 13.77 7.00 8.38
CA TYR A 41 13.61 5.81 9.23
C TYR A 41 12.71 4.76 8.57
N MET A 42 11.61 5.18 7.97
CA MET A 42 10.70 4.31 7.22
C MET A 42 11.42 3.59 6.08
N LEU A 43 12.26 4.30 5.32
CA LEU A 43 13.04 3.68 4.24
C LEU A 43 14.05 2.66 4.79
N LEU A 44 14.78 2.99 5.86
CA LEU A 44 15.74 2.09 6.50
C LEU A 44 15.05 0.83 7.03
N ASP A 45 13.95 0.99 7.75
CA ASP A 45 13.13 -0.10 8.28
C ASP A 45 12.62 -1.02 7.17
N SER A 46 12.01 -0.45 6.14
CA SER A 46 11.46 -1.19 5.01
C SER A 46 12.54 -1.91 4.20
N MET A 47 13.72 -1.32 4.03
CA MET A 47 14.84 -1.99 3.35
C MET A 47 15.41 -3.12 4.21
N ALA A 48 15.54 -2.94 5.52
CA ALA A 48 16.01 -3.99 6.43
C ALA A 48 15.04 -5.18 6.43
N THR A 49 13.74 -4.93 6.55
CA THR A 49 12.71 -5.99 6.49
C THR A 49 12.66 -6.67 5.13
N SER A 50 12.87 -5.94 4.03
CA SER A 50 12.98 -6.50 2.68
C SER A 50 14.16 -7.47 2.56
N MET A 51 15.33 -7.11 3.09
CA MET A 51 16.50 -8.01 3.08
C MET A 51 16.27 -9.23 3.97
N MET A 52 15.60 -9.06 5.11
CA MET A 52 15.23 -10.17 5.99
C MET A 52 14.23 -11.12 5.29
N ALA A 53 13.30 -10.61 4.51
CA ALA A 53 12.34 -11.39 3.73
C ALA A 53 13.01 -12.35 2.72
N MET A 54 14.21 -12.02 2.24
CA MET A 54 15.00 -12.87 1.34
C MET A 54 15.42 -14.22 1.94
N LYS A 55 15.35 -14.37 3.27
CA LYS A 55 15.59 -15.65 3.94
C LYS A 55 14.45 -16.67 3.73
N PHE A 56 13.32 -16.24 3.22
CA PHE A 56 12.14 -17.07 3.07
C PHE A 56 11.93 -17.44 1.59
N PRO A 57 12.04 -18.72 1.22
CA PRO A 57 11.81 -19.19 -0.15
C PRO A 57 10.44 -18.76 -0.70
N GLU A 58 9.43 -18.69 0.16
CA GLU A 58 8.08 -18.27 -0.18
C GLU A 58 8.00 -16.77 -0.59
N CYS A 59 8.93 -15.94 -0.17
CA CYS A 59 9.12 -14.60 -0.69
C CYS A 59 9.89 -14.61 -2.01
N VAL A 60 11.04 -15.29 -2.00
CA VAL A 60 12.00 -15.29 -3.12
C VAL A 60 11.38 -15.76 -4.42
N LYS A 61 10.47 -16.74 -4.40
CA LYS A 61 9.76 -17.22 -5.60
C LYS A 61 8.95 -16.16 -6.34
N HIS A 62 8.65 -15.02 -5.71
CA HIS A 62 7.91 -13.92 -6.31
C HIS A 62 8.79 -12.81 -6.92
N LEU A 63 10.12 -12.86 -6.72
CA LEU A 63 11.00 -11.72 -7.02
C LEU A 63 11.49 -11.65 -8.46
N GLY A 64 11.28 -12.68 -9.24
CA GLY A 64 11.75 -12.74 -10.61
C GLY A 64 10.77 -12.19 -11.66
N PRO A 65 11.07 -12.39 -12.93
CA PRO A 65 10.18 -12.03 -14.03
C PRO A 65 8.90 -12.86 -13.99
N ILE A 66 7.80 -12.29 -14.51
CA ILE A 66 6.54 -13.02 -14.61
C ILE A 66 6.63 -14.18 -15.63
N VAL A 67 7.40 -13.99 -16.68
CA VAL A 67 7.72 -15.03 -17.66
C VAL A 67 9.14 -15.51 -17.38
N PRO A 68 9.35 -16.81 -17.06
CA PRO A 68 10.69 -17.33 -16.78
C PRO A 68 11.69 -17.00 -17.87
N GLY A 69 12.86 -16.48 -17.47
CA GLY A 69 13.93 -16.08 -18.40
C GLY A 69 13.78 -14.68 -19.01
N ALA A 70 12.67 -13.97 -18.78
CA ALA A 70 12.55 -12.60 -19.24
C ALA A 70 13.44 -11.65 -18.41
N SER A 71 14.05 -10.67 -19.08
CA SER A 71 14.81 -9.60 -18.45
C SER A 71 14.69 -8.33 -19.30
N MET A 72 15.00 -7.18 -18.68
CA MET A 72 15.05 -5.90 -19.39
C MET A 72 16.41 -5.28 -19.16
N THR A 73 17.28 -5.29 -20.17
CA THR A 73 18.57 -4.61 -20.09
C THR A 73 18.38 -3.13 -19.78
N GLY A 74 19.00 -2.67 -18.69
CA GLY A 74 18.80 -1.32 -18.18
C GLY A 74 17.45 -1.08 -17.53
N GLY A 75 16.72 -2.14 -17.18
CA GLY A 75 15.51 -2.09 -16.38
C GLY A 75 15.77 -1.73 -14.90
N ALA A 76 14.75 -1.85 -14.08
CA ALA A 76 14.87 -1.67 -12.65
C ALA A 76 15.49 -2.90 -11.98
N ARG A 77 16.35 -2.68 -11.01
CA ARG A 77 16.96 -3.75 -10.20
C ARG A 77 16.07 -4.10 -9.03
N VAL A 78 15.99 -5.40 -8.72
CA VAL A 78 15.33 -5.89 -7.52
C VAL A 78 16.38 -6.09 -6.43
N PRO A 79 16.32 -5.35 -5.31
CA PRO A 79 17.33 -5.38 -4.26
C PRO A 79 17.62 -6.80 -3.73
N GLY A 80 18.91 -7.13 -3.54
CA GLY A 80 19.33 -8.44 -3.06
C GLY A 80 19.26 -9.58 -4.09
N THR A 81 18.94 -9.28 -5.36
CA THR A 81 18.89 -10.24 -6.47
C THR A 81 19.73 -9.79 -7.65
N SER A 82 19.91 -10.66 -8.65
CA SER A 82 20.50 -10.32 -9.94
C SER A 82 19.48 -9.88 -10.98
N HIS A 83 18.21 -9.76 -10.64
CA HIS A 83 17.15 -9.44 -11.59
C HIS A 83 17.18 -7.98 -12.04
N GLU A 84 17.16 -7.77 -13.35
CA GLU A 84 16.82 -6.52 -14.02
C GLU A 84 15.50 -6.72 -14.77
N LEU A 85 14.46 -6.00 -14.35
CA LEU A 85 13.10 -6.20 -14.84
C LEU A 85 12.53 -4.89 -15.40
N ASP A 86 11.46 -5.00 -16.18
CA ASP A 86 10.65 -3.83 -16.45
C ASP A 86 10.14 -3.21 -15.14
N PRO A 87 9.94 -1.89 -15.08
CA PRO A 87 9.63 -1.22 -13.82
C PRO A 87 8.32 -1.68 -13.18
N ALA A 88 7.35 -2.19 -13.96
CA ALA A 88 6.11 -2.71 -13.38
C ALA A 88 6.34 -4.04 -12.66
N GLN A 89 7.10 -4.96 -13.26
CA GLN A 89 7.42 -6.23 -12.61
C GLN A 89 8.41 -6.03 -11.44
N ALA A 90 9.36 -5.10 -11.57
CA ALA A 90 10.24 -4.73 -10.46
C ALA A 90 9.45 -4.17 -9.27
N ALA A 91 8.43 -3.33 -9.54
CA ALA A 91 7.54 -2.80 -8.50
C ALA A 91 6.78 -3.91 -7.77
N PHE A 92 6.34 -4.95 -8.50
CA PHE A 92 5.75 -6.15 -7.89
C PHE A 92 6.74 -6.85 -6.95
N ALA A 93 7.95 -7.10 -7.42
CA ALA A 93 8.96 -7.81 -6.65
C ALA A 93 9.38 -7.04 -5.39
N ILE A 94 9.70 -5.75 -5.53
CA ILE A 94 10.11 -4.89 -4.41
C ILE A 94 8.96 -4.71 -3.41
N GLY A 95 7.74 -4.43 -3.89
CA GLY A 95 6.56 -4.31 -3.02
C GLY A 95 6.23 -5.60 -2.27
N THR A 96 6.50 -6.76 -2.88
CA THR A 96 6.40 -8.06 -2.20
C THR A 96 7.46 -8.20 -1.12
N GLN A 97 8.73 -7.85 -1.39
CA GLN A 97 9.80 -7.88 -0.37
C GLN A 97 9.46 -6.99 0.83
N VAL A 98 9.04 -5.75 0.59
CA VAL A 98 8.67 -4.79 1.64
C VAL A 98 7.56 -5.34 2.52
N ARG A 99 6.54 -5.94 1.90
CA ARG A 99 5.30 -6.36 2.60
C ARG A 99 5.37 -7.76 3.19
N TYR A 100 6.35 -8.58 2.78
CA TYR A 100 6.32 -10.03 3.03
C TYR A 100 6.21 -10.41 4.51
N LEU A 101 7.02 -9.80 5.38
CA LEU A 101 7.06 -10.11 6.82
C LEU A 101 5.98 -9.38 7.64
N ASP A 102 5.26 -8.45 7.04
CA ASP A 102 4.31 -7.59 7.77
C ASP A 102 4.99 -6.77 8.89
N PHE A 103 6.26 -6.41 8.71
CA PHE A 103 7.06 -5.65 9.69
C PHE A 103 7.19 -4.18 9.33
N ASN A 104 6.88 -3.82 8.09
CA ASN A 104 6.90 -2.44 7.63
C ASN A 104 5.87 -1.56 8.37
N ASP A 105 5.98 -0.26 8.21
CA ASP A 105 5.17 0.73 8.90
C ASP A 105 3.66 0.46 8.85
N THR A 106 2.91 1.12 9.73
CA THR A 106 1.46 0.94 9.80
C THR A 106 0.76 2.29 10.03
N TRP A 107 -0.34 2.50 9.32
CA TRP A 107 -1.28 3.59 9.54
C TRP A 107 -2.62 3.03 10.04
N LEU A 108 -3.08 3.49 11.21
CA LEU A 108 -4.34 3.06 11.82
C LEU A 108 -5.34 4.21 11.81
N ALA A 109 -6.45 4.03 11.11
CA ALA A 109 -7.51 5.00 10.97
C ALA A 109 -8.86 4.28 10.72
N ALA A 110 -9.85 4.91 10.09
CA ALA A 110 -11.08 4.23 9.65
C ALA A 110 -10.78 3.06 8.69
N GLU A 111 -9.77 3.23 7.84
CA GLU A 111 -9.06 2.13 7.19
C GLU A 111 -7.63 2.07 7.75
N TRP A 112 -7.03 0.89 7.78
CA TRP A 112 -5.63 0.70 8.13
C TRP A 112 -4.85 0.18 6.94
N GLY A 113 -3.54 0.32 7.00
CA GLY A 113 -2.67 -0.15 5.92
C GLY A 113 -1.21 0.15 6.23
N HIS A 114 -0.39 -0.08 5.23
CA HIS A 114 1.06 0.06 5.30
C HIS A 114 1.50 1.01 4.20
N PRO A 115 1.63 2.32 4.49
CA PRO A 115 1.96 3.28 3.44
C PRO A 115 3.33 3.07 2.80
N SER A 116 4.28 2.44 3.49
CA SER A 116 5.56 2.03 2.90
C SER A 116 5.43 0.96 1.80
N ASP A 117 4.28 0.31 1.66
CA ASP A 117 3.98 -0.55 0.51
C ASP A 117 4.20 0.18 -0.83
N ASN A 118 4.00 1.50 -0.86
CA ASN A 118 4.26 2.34 -2.04
C ASN A 118 5.74 2.36 -2.48
N LEU A 119 6.68 1.96 -1.61
CA LEU A 119 8.10 1.86 -1.96
C LEU A 119 8.34 0.90 -3.12
N GLY A 120 7.51 -0.13 -3.29
CA GLY A 120 7.60 -1.00 -4.46
C GLY A 120 7.60 -0.23 -5.77
N THR A 121 6.66 0.70 -5.92
CA THR A 121 6.56 1.58 -7.08
C THR A 121 7.70 2.61 -7.13
N ILE A 122 7.93 3.30 -6.02
CA ILE A 122 8.86 4.44 -5.97
C ILE A 122 10.30 4.00 -6.25
N LEU A 123 10.73 2.89 -5.65
CA LEU A 123 12.09 2.37 -5.85
C LEU A 123 12.28 1.79 -7.26
N ALA A 124 11.30 1.05 -7.78
CA ALA A 124 11.38 0.48 -9.13
C ALA A 124 11.45 1.57 -10.20
N VAL A 125 10.54 2.53 -10.16
CA VAL A 125 10.52 3.66 -11.12
C VAL A 125 11.74 4.53 -10.93
N GLY A 126 12.13 4.81 -9.67
CA GLY A 126 13.29 5.63 -9.33
C GLY A 126 14.61 5.04 -9.82
N ASP A 127 14.86 3.73 -9.62
CA ASP A 127 16.06 3.06 -10.13
C ASP A 127 16.08 3.05 -11.66
N TRP A 128 14.97 2.70 -12.29
CA TRP A 128 14.87 2.71 -13.76
C TRP A 128 15.18 4.08 -14.36
N LEU A 129 14.55 5.14 -13.84
CA LEU A 129 14.76 6.51 -14.32
C LEU A 129 16.18 7.00 -14.05
N SER A 130 16.75 6.70 -12.88
CA SER A 130 18.11 7.09 -12.52
C SER A 130 19.13 6.42 -13.45
N ARG A 131 18.99 5.13 -13.69
CA ARG A 131 19.86 4.38 -14.63
C ARG A 131 19.68 4.85 -16.08
N LYS A 132 18.46 5.22 -16.47
CA LYS A 132 18.23 5.83 -17.79
C LYS A 132 18.94 7.16 -17.90
N ALA A 133 18.77 8.03 -16.91
CA ALA A 133 19.40 9.35 -16.89
C ALA A 133 20.94 9.23 -16.94
N GLU A 134 21.55 8.34 -16.16
CA GLU A 134 22.99 8.11 -16.21
C GLU A 134 23.49 7.70 -17.60
N ARG A 135 22.78 6.80 -18.29
CA ARG A 135 23.13 6.37 -19.65
C ARG A 135 23.02 7.51 -20.69
N GLU A 136 22.09 8.42 -20.46
CA GLU A 136 21.82 9.57 -21.35
C GLU A 136 22.60 10.83 -20.97
N GLY A 137 23.50 10.74 -19.98
CA GLY A 137 24.31 11.87 -19.48
C GLY A 137 23.53 12.86 -18.62
N GLY A 138 22.38 12.46 -18.10
CA GLY A 138 21.55 13.23 -17.20
C GLY A 138 21.86 12.97 -15.72
N LYS A 139 21.01 13.52 -14.83
CA LYS A 139 21.16 13.40 -13.39
C LYS A 139 20.19 12.37 -12.82
N ALA A 140 20.71 11.41 -12.04
CA ALA A 140 19.91 10.47 -11.26
C ALA A 140 19.08 11.18 -10.17
N LEU A 141 17.99 10.55 -9.75
CA LEU A 141 17.22 11.01 -8.60
C LEU A 141 18.05 10.91 -7.33
N SER A 142 17.95 11.93 -6.49
CA SER A 142 18.55 11.91 -5.16
C SER A 142 17.70 11.09 -4.17
N VAL A 143 18.31 10.65 -3.07
CA VAL A 143 17.56 10.03 -1.95
C VAL A 143 16.49 10.99 -1.43
N ARG A 144 16.76 12.30 -1.40
CA ARG A 144 15.77 13.30 -0.98
C ARG A 144 14.55 13.32 -1.90
N ASP A 145 14.72 13.16 -3.20
CA ASP A 145 13.60 13.06 -4.15
C ASP A 145 12.76 11.81 -3.87
N VAL A 146 13.41 10.67 -3.65
CA VAL A 146 12.75 9.40 -3.30
C VAL A 146 11.94 9.54 -2.01
N LEU A 147 12.52 10.15 -0.97
CA LEU A 147 11.81 10.41 0.30
C LEU A 147 10.64 11.37 0.09
N GLY A 148 10.77 12.40 -0.74
CA GLY A 148 9.69 13.32 -1.07
C GLY A 148 8.51 12.62 -1.73
N TYR A 149 8.77 11.70 -2.67
CA TYR A 149 7.73 10.86 -3.27
C TYR A 149 7.09 9.90 -2.27
N ALA A 150 7.88 9.33 -1.35
CA ALA A 150 7.36 8.47 -0.29
C ALA A 150 6.42 9.25 0.64
N ILE A 151 6.79 10.48 1.06
CA ILE A 151 5.93 11.34 1.88
C ILE A 151 4.61 11.62 1.16
N LYS A 152 4.65 11.96 -0.12
CA LYS A 152 3.43 12.21 -0.91
C LYS A 152 2.55 10.98 -1.02
N ALA A 153 3.12 9.81 -1.24
CA ALA A 153 2.35 8.57 -1.31
C ALA A 153 1.71 8.20 0.04
N HIS A 154 2.44 8.36 1.14
CA HIS A 154 1.91 8.17 2.50
C HIS A 154 0.72 9.09 2.75
N GLU A 155 0.86 10.36 2.41
CA GLU A 155 -0.19 11.36 2.63
C GLU A 155 -1.46 11.03 1.86
N ILE A 156 -1.36 10.72 0.57
CA ILE A 156 -2.53 10.33 -0.23
C ILE A 156 -3.21 9.11 0.39
N GLN A 157 -2.47 8.04 0.65
CA GLN A 157 -3.01 6.81 1.20
C GLN A 157 -3.66 7.05 2.57
N GLY A 158 -2.98 7.74 3.47
CA GLY A 158 -3.44 7.93 4.83
C GLY A 158 -4.59 8.92 4.97
N CYS A 159 -4.62 10.01 4.20
CA CYS A 159 -5.74 10.96 4.21
C CYS A 159 -7.04 10.33 3.70
N TYR A 160 -6.98 9.48 2.67
CA TYR A 160 -8.15 8.68 2.28
C TYR A 160 -8.59 7.73 3.40
N ALA A 161 -7.65 7.12 4.10
CA ALA A 161 -7.91 6.17 5.17
C ALA A 161 -8.51 6.79 6.45
N LEU A 162 -8.33 8.09 6.68
CA LEU A 162 -8.79 8.76 7.92
C LEU A 162 -10.29 8.58 8.16
N LYS A 163 -11.12 8.80 7.17
CA LYS A 163 -12.59 8.78 7.30
C LYS A 163 -13.25 7.67 6.48
N ASN A 164 -12.55 7.06 5.53
CA ASN A 164 -13.15 6.14 4.57
C ASN A 164 -12.72 4.70 4.84
N SER A 165 -13.64 3.87 5.30
CA SER A 165 -13.37 2.46 5.65
C SER A 165 -13.67 1.53 4.47
N PHE A 166 -12.64 1.17 3.73
CA PHE A 166 -12.72 0.26 2.58
C PHE A 166 -13.02 -1.17 3.02
N ASN A 167 -12.49 -1.59 4.17
CA ASN A 167 -12.75 -2.94 4.71
C ASN A 167 -14.23 -3.17 5.04
N ARG A 168 -14.99 -2.14 5.42
CA ARG A 168 -16.43 -2.25 5.71
C ARG A 168 -17.30 -2.40 4.46
N VAL A 169 -16.73 -2.18 3.28
CA VAL A 169 -17.39 -2.46 1.99
C VAL A 169 -16.76 -3.64 1.25
N GLY A 170 -15.89 -4.41 1.93
CA GLY A 170 -15.29 -5.63 1.37
C GLY A 170 -14.06 -5.39 0.49
N GLN A 171 -13.59 -4.15 0.40
CA GLN A 171 -12.38 -3.78 -0.34
C GLN A 171 -11.14 -3.90 0.55
N ASP A 172 -10.01 -4.26 -0.04
CA ASP A 172 -8.73 -4.31 0.66
C ASP A 172 -8.02 -2.95 0.62
N HIS A 173 -7.30 -2.61 1.68
CA HIS A 173 -6.56 -1.35 1.79
C HIS A 173 -5.51 -1.13 0.68
N VAL A 174 -5.05 -2.19 0.01
CA VAL A 174 -4.08 -2.05 -1.10
C VAL A 174 -4.67 -1.31 -2.33
N ILE A 175 -5.99 -1.07 -2.37
CA ILE A 175 -6.58 -0.13 -3.34
C ILE A 175 -5.98 1.26 -3.17
N LEU A 176 -5.70 1.69 -1.93
CA LEU A 176 -5.08 2.98 -1.63
C LEU A 176 -3.58 3.00 -1.97
N VAL A 177 -2.89 1.86 -1.82
CA VAL A 177 -1.51 1.70 -2.32
C VAL A 177 -1.48 1.90 -3.84
N ARG A 178 -2.38 1.26 -4.57
CA ARG A 178 -2.46 1.44 -6.02
C ARG A 178 -2.74 2.88 -6.40
N LEU A 179 -3.67 3.54 -5.72
CA LEU A 179 -4.04 4.93 -5.96
C LEU A 179 -2.85 5.87 -5.78
N ALA A 180 -2.23 5.85 -4.60
CA ALA A 180 -1.11 6.72 -4.24
C ALA A 180 0.11 6.47 -5.13
N SER A 181 0.46 5.20 -5.32
CA SER A 181 1.52 4.78 -6.23
C SER A 181 1.30 5.23 -7.66
N THR A 182 0.05 5.18 -8.17
CA THR A 182 -0.27 5.63 -9.53
C THR A 182 -0.01 7.11 -9.70
N ALA A 183 -0.48 7.94 -8.78
CA ALA A 183 -0.30 9.38 -8.84
C ALA A 183 1.19 9.78 -8.80
N VAL A 184 1.92 9.21 -7.84
CA VAL A 184 3.35 9.49 -7.65
C VAL A 184 4.18 8.97 -8.84
N ALA A 185 3.95 7.75 -9.31
CA ALA A 185 4.66 7.20 -10.45
C ALA A 185 4.44 8.01 -11.74
N THR A 186 3.21 8.48 -11.96
CA THR A 186 2.91 9.32 -13.13
C THR A 186 3.74 10.61 -13.12
N HIS A 187 3.83 11.27 -11.98
CA HIS A 187 4.66 12.47 -11.83
C HIS A 187 6.16 12.13 -11.97
N MET A 188 6.64 11.05 -11.37
CA MET A 188 8.04 10.59 -11.52
C MET A 188 8.43 10.37 -12.99
N LEU A 189 7.50 9.85 -13.80
CA LEU A 189 7.68 9.65 -15.24
C LEU A 189 7.61 10.93 -16.06
N GLY A 190 7.45 12.10 -15.43
CA GLY A 190 7.32 13.41 -16.08
C GLY A 190 5.91 13.77 -16.50
N GLY A 191 4.90 13.05 -16.02
CA GLY A 191 3.49 13.33 -16.30
C GLY A 191 3.03 14.64 -15.67
N ASN A 192 2.24 15.40 -16.43
CA ASN A 192 1.59 16.63 -15.97
C ASN A 192 0.30 16.34 -15.15
N THR A 193 -0.32 17.37 -14.62
CA THR A 193 -1.55 17.29 -13.80
C THR A 193 -2.67 16.53 -14.51
N GLU A 194 -2.88 16.77 -15.79
CA GLU A 194 -3.92 16.09 -16.59
C GLU A 194 -3.63 14.58 -16.74
N GLN A 195 -2.36 14.24 -16.98
CA GLN A 195 -1.92 12.84 -17.05
C GLN A 195 -2.03 12.12 -15.70
N ILE A 196 -1.81 12.84 -14.59
CA ILE A 196 -2.01 12.28 -13.25
C ILE A 196 -3.50 12.00 -13.02
N ILE A 197 -4.41 12.95 -13.36
CA ILE A 197 -5.86 12.74 -13.27
C ILE A 197 -6.27 11.51 -14.12
N THR A 198 -5.75 11.44 -15.33
CA THR A 198 -5.99 10.30 -16.23
C THR A 198 -5.58 8.97 -15.60
N ALA A 199 -4.34 8.86 -15.14
CA ALA A 199 -3.83 7.64 -14.51
C ALA A 199 -4.61 7.25 -13.26
N VAL A 200 -4.92 8.22 -12.41
CA VAL A 200 -5.72 8.04 -11.18
C VAL A 200 -7.15 7.57 -11.51
N SER A 201 -7.76 8.07 -12.58
CA SER A 201 -9.08 7.61 -13.03
C SER A 201 -9.06 6.11 -13.38
N HIS A 202 -8.05 5.64 -14.09
CA HIS A 202 -7.85 4.21 -14.37
C HIS A 202 -7.63 3.39 -13.09
N SER A 203 -6.91 3.94 -12.12
CA SER A 203 -6.72 3.28 -10.82
C SER A 203 -8.04 3.04 -10.08
N TRP A 204 -9.01 3.94 -10.21
CA TRP A 204 -10.35 3.75 -9.63
C TRP A 204 -11.22 2.77 -10.42
N ILE A 205 -11.11 2.77 -11.76
CA ILE A 205 -11.85 1.85 -12.64
C ILE A 205 -11.34 0.42 -12.50
N ASP A 206 -10.02 0.23 -12.45
CA ASP A 206 -9.39 -1.07 -12.18
C ASP A 206 -9.48 -1.40 -10.68
N ASN A 207 -10.65 -1.34 -10.18
CA ASN A 207 -11.02 -1.64 -8.81
C ASN A 207 -11.22 -3.17 -8.64
N GLY A 208 -11.63 -3.63 -7.49
CA GLY A 208 -11.96 -5.03 -7.26
C GLY A 208 -10.90 -5.77 -6.46
N VAL A 209 -10.17 -5.07 -5.63
CA VAL A 209 -9.28 -5.68 -4.64
C VAL A 209 -10.14 -6.18 -3.47
N LEU A 210 -10.74 -7.36 -3.65
CA LEU A 210 -11.56 -7.98 -2.61
C LEU A 210 -10.70 -8.42 -1.43
N ARG A 211 -11.21 -8.18 -0.22
CA ARG A 211 -10.51 -8.47 1.04
C ARG A 211 -10.60 -9.94 1.47
N THR A 212 -11.30 -10.79 0.75
CA THR A 212 -11.58 -12.18 1.12
C THR A 212 -10.36 -12.99 1.56
N TYR A 213 -9.21 -12.75 0.94
CA TYR A 213 -7.96 -13.48 1.24
C TYR A 213 -7.28 -13.09 2.57
N ARG A 214 -7.88 -12.18 3.34
CA ARG A 214 -7.44 -11.81 4.70
C ARG A 214 -8.36 -12.36 5.78
N HIS A 215 -9.47 -12.98 5.41
CA HIS A 215 -10.48 -13.46 6.33
C HIS A 215 -10.69 -14.97 6.21
N ALA A 216 -10.99 -15.60 7.36
CA ALA A 216 -11.42 -16.99 7.37
C ALA A 216 -12.67 -17.18 6.49
N PRO A 217 -12.81 -18.30 5.79
CA PRO A 217 -11.88 -19.44 5.72
C PRO A 217 -10.77 -19.28 4.66
N ASN A 218 -10.67 -18.13 4.00
CA ASN A 218 -9.82 -17.92 2.82
C ASN A 218 -8.50 -17.20 3.12
N THR A 219 -8.11 -17.02 4.39
CA THR A 219 -6.82 -16.38 4.72
C THR A 219 -5.68 -17.14 4.07
N GLY A 220 -4.85 -16.41 3.31
CA GLY A 220 -3.81 -17.05 2.54
C GLY A 220 -2.63 -16.15 2.16
N PRO A 221 -1.59 -16.74 1.57
CA PRO A 221 -0.32 -16.07 1.27
C PRO A 221 -0.43 -14.85 0.36
N ARG A 222 -1.55 -14.65 -0.37
CA ARG A 222 -1.78 -13.45 -1.19
C ARG A 222 -1.60 -12.16 -0.38
N LYS A 223 -1.89 -12.15 0.92
CA LYS A 223 -1.71 -10.97 1.77
C LYS A 223 -0.30 -10.40 1.71
N SER A 224 0.71 -11.26 1.53
CA SER A 224 2.12 -10.86 1.51
C SER A 224 2.60 -10.29 0.18
N TRP A 225 1.84 -10.45 -0.92
CA TRP A 225 2.21 -9.91 -2.23
C TRP A 225 1.12 -9.05 -2.89
N ALA A 226 0.00 -8.85 -2.21
CA ALA A 226 -1.09 -8.02 -2.74
C ALA A 226 -0.66 -6.55 -2.92
N ALA A 227 0.18 -6.02 -2.05
CA ALA A 227 0.77 -4.69 -2.20
C ALA A 227 1.69 -4.61 -3.43
N GLY A 228 2.51 -5.63 -3.66
CA GLY A 228 3.33 -5.73 -4.87
C GLY A 228 2.48 -5.73 -6.15
N ASP A 229 1.35 -6.47 -6.17
CA ASP A 229 0.40 -6.44 -7.30
C ASP A 229 -0.24 -5.05 -7.48
N ALA A 230 -0.55 -4.36 -6.40
CA ALA A 230 -1.03 -2.97 -6.46
C ALA A 230 0.02 -2.03 -7.06
N CYS A 231 1.28 -2.14 -6.66
CA CYS A 231 2.41 -1.38 -7.21
C CYS A 231 2.63 -1.64 -8.70
N ARG A 232 2.59 -2.91 -9.12
CA ARG A 232 2.71 -3.27 -10.55
C ARG A 232 1.64 -2.60 -11.39
N ARG A 233 0.39 -2.67 -10.96
CA ARG A 233 -0.74 -2.03 -11.66
C ARG A 233 -0.60 -0.52 -11.69
N ALA A 234 -0.16 0.08 -10.59
CA ALA A 234 0.09 1.51 -10.51
C ALA A 234 1.12 1.99 -11.56
N VAL A 235 2.25 1.30 -11.67
CA VAL A 235 3.27 1.61 -12.69
C VAL A 235 2.71 1.44 -14.09
N THR A 236 1.89 0.41 -14.34
CA THR A 236 1.24 0.20 -15.64
C THR A 236 0.31 1.35 -15.99
N HIS A 237 -0.52 1.83 -15.06
CA HIS A 237 -1.39 2.99 -15.29
C HIS A 237 -0.58 4.26 -15.58
N ALA A 238 0.49 4.49 -14.83
CA ALA A 238 1.36 5.63 -15.02
C ALA A 238 2.02 5.63 -16.41
N ILE A 239 2.59 4.50 -16.82
CA ILE A 239 3.20 4.31 -18.16
C ILE A 239 2.16 4.53 -19.26
N ASN A 240 0.96 4.00 -19.11
CA ASN A 240 -0.11 4.15 -20.10
C ASN A 240 -0.51 5.63 -20.24
N ALA A 241 -0.63 6.36 -19.15
CA ALA A 241 -0.99 7.78 -19.18
C ALA A 241 0.12 8.66 -19.80
N VAL A 242 1.39 8.42 -19.42
CA VAL A 242 2.50 9.28 -19.85
C VAL A 242 3.00 8.95 -21.25
N TYR A 243 3.15 7.66 -21.58
CA TYR A 243 3.80 7.25 -22.82
C TYR A 243 2.88 6.73 -23.92
N ARG A 244 1.63 6.34 -23.57
CA ARG A 244 0.68 5.79 -24.55
C ARG A 244 -0.53 6.68 -24.81
N GLY A 245 -0.66 7.80 -24.06
CA GLY A 245 -1.72 8.77 -24.28
C GLY A 245 -3.14 8.20 -24.11
N VAL A 246 -3.31 7.28 -23.14
CA VAL A 246 -4.67 6.75 -22.87
C VAL A 246 -5.59 7.84 -22.37
N VAL A 247 -6.87 7.68 -22.67
CA VAL A 247 -7.92 8.66 -22.29
C VAL A 247 -8.35 8.42 -20.84
N GLY A 248 -8.46 9.49 -20.06
CA GLY A 248 -8.98 9.46 -18.69
C GLY A 248 -10.51 9.48 -18.63
N TYR A 249 -11.03 9.17 -17.44
CA TYR A 249 -12.47 9.11 -17.16
C TYR A 249 -12.81 10.08 -16.03
N PRO A 250 -13.33 11.29 -16.36
CA PRO A 250 -13.47 12.37 -15.39
C PRO A 250 -14.41 12.03 -14.23
N SER A 251 -15.43 11.23 -14.44
CA SER A 251 -16.43 10.81 -13.43
C SER A 251 -16.22 9.36 -12.94
N ALA A 252 -14.97 8.89 -12.87
CA ALA A 252 -14.67 7.53 -12.42
C ALA A 252 -15.21 7.23 -11.01
N LEU A 253 -15.31 8.24 -10.14
CA LEU A 253 -15.88 8.13 -8.81
C LEU A 253 -17.40 8.36 -8.80
N SER A 254 -17.87 9.41 -9.45
CA SER A 254 -19.21 9.97 -9.26
C SER A 254 -20.23 9.55 -10.32
N ALA A 255 -19.83 8.87 -11.40
CA ALA A 255 -20.76 8.44 -12.44
C ALA A 255 -21.89 7.60 -11.84
N LYS A 256 -23.14 8.08 -12.03
CA LYS A 256 -24.33 7.43 -11.48
C LYS A 256 -24.43 5.98 -11.97
N THR A 257 -24.67 5.05 -11.07
CA THR A 257 -24.77 3.60 -11.30
C THR A 257 -23.40 2.92 -11.61
N TRP A 258 -22.47 3.61 -12.28
CA TRP A 258 -21.26 3.01 -12.83
C TRP A 258 -19.95 3.46 -12.17
N GLY A 259 -19.99 4.57 -11.42
CA GLY A 259 -18.84 5.10 -10.70
C GLY A 259 -18.55 4.34 -9.41
N PHE A 260 -17.35 4.52 -8.92
CA PHE A 260 -16.85 3.81 -7.72
C PHE A 260 -17.76 4.00 -6.50
N TYR A 261 -18.32 5.19 -6.30
CA TYR A 261 -19.20 5.46 -5.17
C TYR A 261 -20.42 4.57 -5.18
N ASP A 262 -21.13 4.49 -6.30
CA ASP A 262 -22.35 3.70 -6.42
C ASP A 262 -22.04 2.18 -6.40
N VAL A 263 -21.01 1.76 -7.13
CA VAL A 263 -20.68 0.33 -7.31
C VAL A 263 -20.04 -0.27 -6.07
N ALA A 264 -19.08 0.43 -5.46
CA ALA A 264 -18.18 -0.16 -4.47
C ALA A 264 -18.21 0.52 -3.11
N PHE A 265 -18.84 1.71 -2.98
CA PHE A 265 -18.82 2.48 -1.73
C PHE A 265 -20.21 2.83 -1.19
N LYS A 266 -21.24 2.04 -1.56
CA LYS A 266 -22.63 2.19 -1.10
C LYS A 266 -23.23 3.56 -1.43
N GLY A 267 -22.83 4.17 -2.55
CA GLY A 267 -23.29 5.48 -3.01
C GLY A 267 -22.73 6.67 -2.21
N LYS A 268 -21.79 6.46 -1.29
CA LYS A 268 -21.25 7.52 -0.45
C LYS A 268 -20.00 8.13 -1.08
N PRO A 269 -19.90 9.47 -1.19
CA PRO A 269 -18.67 10.13 -1.56
C PRO A 269 -17.61 9.97 -0.44
N PHE A 270 -16.34 10.12 -0.80
CA PHE A 270 -15.28 10.14 0.19
C PHE A 270 -15.33 11.39 1.05
N GLU A 271 -14.98 11.22 2.32
CA GLU A 271 -14.84 12.30 3.30
C GLU A 271 -13.36 12.55 3.58
N PHE A 272 -12.98 13.82 3.66
CA PHE A 272 -11.62 14.24 3.98
C PHE A 272 -11.64 15.12 5.21
N GLU A 273 -10.82 14.78 6.20
CA GLU A 273 -10.69 15.52 7.45
C GLU A 273 -9.76 16.73 7.30
N ARG A 274 -8.83 16.65 6.36
CA ARG A 274 -7.76 17.62 6.17
C ARG A 274 -7.28 17.67 4.72
N PRO A 275 -6.68 18.79 4.28
CA PRO A 275 -5.97 18.84 3.01
C PRO A 275 -4.71 17.97 3.05
N PHE A 276 -4.20 17.61 1.88
CA PHE A 276 -2.92 16.89 1.76
C PHE A 276 -1.74 17.77 2.20
N GLY A 277 -0.81 17.17 2.93
CA GLY A 277 0.42 17.79 3.44
C GLY A 277 1.53 16.77 3.67
N SER A 278 1.95 16.56 4.92
CA SER A 278 2.94 15.56 5.34
C SER A 278 2.55 14.83 6.64
N TYR A 279 1.34 15.02 7.09
CA TYR A 279 0.83 14.55 8.39
C TYR A 279 0.95 13.04 8.56
N VAL A 280 0.66 12.28 7.53
CA VAL A 280 0.68 10.81 7.61
C VAL A 280 2.10 10.31 7.85
N MET A 281 3.08 10.86 7.15
CA MET A 281 4.48 10.49 7.36
C MET A 281 4.98 10.90 8.76
N GLU A 282 4.55 12.02 9.27
CA GLU A 282 4.93 12.52 10.61
C GLU A 282 4.34 11.68 11.75
N ASN A 283 3.26 10.91 11.48
CA ASN A 283 2.50 10.17 12.49
C ASN A 283 2.38 8.67 12.21
N VAL A 284 3.09 8.15 11.21
CA VAL A 284 3.07 6.72 10.89
C VAL A 284 3.71 5.90 12.02
N LEU A 285 3.21 4.69 12.22
CA LEU A 285 3.63 3.81 13.31
C LEU A 285 4.62 2.75 12.82
N PHE A 286 5.62 2.42 13.65
CA PHE A 286 6.59 1.35 13.40
C PHE A 286 6.36 0.18 14.35
N LYS A 287 6.60 -1.04 13.87
CA LYS A 287 6.55 -2.26 14.69
C LYS A 287 7.87 -2.47 15.42
N ILE A 288 8.06 -1.78 16.53
CA ILE A 288 9.33 -1.80 17.26
C ILE A 288 9.36 -2.93 18.30
N SER A 289 8.27 -3.12 19.03
CA SER A 289 8.26 -4.00 20.21
C SER A 289 8.08 -5.47 19.87
N PHE A 290 7.12 -5.80 19.00
CA PHE A 290 6.77 -7.18 18.69
C PHE A 290 6.54 -7.39 17.19
N PRO A 291 7.02 -8.51 16.62
CA PRO A 291 6.77 -8.89 15.22
C PRO A 291 5.36 -9.49 15.06
N ALA A 292 4.34 -8.80 15.53
CA ALA A 292 2.95 -9.23 15.52
C ALA A 292 2.08 -8.28 14.69
N GLU A 293 0.96 -8.77 14.20
CA GLU A 293 -0.07 -7.93 13.56
C GLU A 293 -0.44 -6.77 14.48
N PHE A 294 -0.65 -5.57 13.93
CA PHE A 294 -0.64 -4.36 14.76
C PHE A 294 -1.78 -4.30 15.78
N HIS A 295 -2.96 -4.86 15.47
CA HIS A 295 -4.07 -4.92 16.43
C HIS A 295 -3.82 -5.89 17.60
N ALA A 296 -2.80 -6.76 17.51
CA ALA A 296 -2.42 -7.69 18.57
C ALA A 296 -1.29 -7.15 19.47
N GLN A 297 -0.64 -6.04 19.14
CA GLN A 297 0.55 -5.56 19.85
C GLN A 297 0.36 -5.49 21.36
N THR A 298 -0.73 -4.86 21.83
CA THR A 298 -1.02 -4.72 23.26
C THR A 298 -1.39 -6.07 23.92
N ALA A 299 -2.04 -6.97 23.21
CA ALA A 299 -2.35 -8.30 23.74
C ALA A 299 -1.08 -9.14 23.90
N VAL A 300 -0.14 -9.06 22.94
CA VAL A 300 1.17 -9.72 23.06
C VAL A 300 2.00 -9.10 24.18
N GLU A 301 1.98 -7.78 24.34
CA GLU A 301 2.64 -7.09 25.46
C GLU A 301 2.11 -7.56 26.82
N CYS A 302 0.80 -7.69 26.96
CA CYS A 302 0.17 -8.25 28.16
C CYS A 302 0.61 -9.70 28.41
N ALA A 303 0.65 -10.54 27.37
CA ALA A 303 1.10 -11.92 27.48
C ALA A 303 2.56 -11.99 27.96
N MET A 304 3.44 -11.20 27.39
CA MET A 304 4.86 -11.11 27.81
C MET A 304 5.01 -10.65 29.25
N ALA A 305 4.19 -9.69 29.69
CA ALA A 305 4.21 -9.20 31.07
C ALA A 305 3.69 -10.23 32.09
N LEU A 306 2.73 -11.08 31.69
CA LEU A 306 2.16 -12.11 32.55
C LEU A 306 2.95 -13.41 32.53
N HIS A 307 3.67 -13.71 31.44
CA HIS A 307 4.39 -14.97 31.27
C HIS A 307 5.28 -15.37 32.46
N PRO A 308 6.10 -14.47 33.06
CA PRO A 308 6.93 -14.85 34.23
C PRO A 308 6.16 -15.38 35.42
N GLN A 309 4.88 -15.04 35.53
CA GLN A 309 4.01 -15.46 36.67
C GLN A 309 3.39 -16.84 36.44
N VAL A 310 3.34 -17.32 35.18
CA VAL A 310 2.67 -18.56 34.79
C VAL A 310 3.60 -19.59 34.11
N ALA A 311 4.83 -19.22 33.74
CA ALA A 311 5.77 -20.05 32.98
C ALA A 311 6.01 -21.42 33.61
N GLY A 312 5.96 -21.69 34.80
CA GLY A 312 6.07 -23.04 35.44
C GLY A 312 4.72 -23.69 35.71
N LYS A 313 3.62 -23.14 35.25
CA LYS A 313 2.26 -23.54 35.62
C LYS A 313 1.31 -23.50 34.43
N ILE A 314 1.81 -23.61 33.22
CA ILE A 314 1.01 -23.48 31.99
C ILE A 314 -0.12 -24.53 31.95
N ASP A 315 0.14 -25.72 32.41
CA ASP A 315 -0.82 -26.82 32.57
C ASP A 315 -1.94 -26.55 33.58
N GLN A 316 -1.79 -25.53 34.44
CA GLN A 316 -2.78 -25.12 35.43
C GLN A 316 -3.67 -23.96 34.93
N ILE A 317 -3.44 -23.44 33.73
CA ILE A 317 -4.23 -22.38 33.14
C ILE A 317 -5.55 -22.97 32.63
N GLU A 318 -6.66 -22.62 33.25
CA GLU A 318 -7.99 -23.07 32.80
C GLU A 318 -8.50 -22.28 31.61
N LYS A 319 -8.21 -20.98 31.55
CA LYS A 319 -8.73 -20.09 30.52
C LYS A 319 -7.87 -18.83 30.37
N ILE A 320 -7.71 -18.38 29.14
CA ILE A 320 -7.16 -17.05 28.79
C ILE A 320 -8.29 -16.23 28.18
N VAL A 321 -8.52 -15.03 28.72
CA VAL A 321 -9.48 -14.05 28.20
C VAL A 321 -8.70 -12.86 27.65
N ILE A 322 -8.94 -12.52 26.40
CA ILE A 322 -8.33 -11.37 25.72
C ILE A 322 -9.42 -10.33 25.49
N GLU A 323 -9.30 -9.18 26.16
CA GLU A 323 -10.15 -8.01 25.92
C GLU A 323 -9.37 -7.04 25.02
N THR A 324 -9.94 -6.68 23.88
CA THR A 324 -9.27 -5.84 22.87
C THR A 324 -10.27 -4.95 22.12
N GLN A 325 -9.76 -4.05 21.30
CA GLN A 325 -10.58 -3.14 20.49
C GLN A 325 -11.42 -3.88 19.42
N GLU A 326 -12.50 -3.24 18.98
CA GLU A 326 -13.45 -3.81 18.00
C GLU A 326 -12.74 -4.28 16.70
N ALA A 327 -11.76 -3.53 16.24
CA ALA A 327 -11.01 -3.89 15.04
C ALA A 327 -10.23 -5.21 15.24
N GLY A 328 -9.60 -5.43 16.40
CA GLY A 328 -8.94 -6.68 16.75
C GLY A 328 -9.92 -7.87 16.72
N CYS A 329 -11.06 -7.73 17.40
CA CYS A 329 -12.10 -8.76 17.39
C CYS A 329 -12.60 -9.07 15.96
N ARG A 330 -12.76 -8.06 15.12
CA ARG A 330 -13.30 -8.24 13.77
C ARG A 330 -12.28 -8.82 12.77
N ILE A 331 -10.99 -8.58 12.99
CA ILE A 331 -9.94 -8.85 11.98
C ILE A 331 -9.13 -10.09 12.31
N ILE A 332 -8.74 -10.26 13.58
CA ILE A 332 -7.76 -11.28 13.99
C ILE A 332 -8.28 -12.24 15.05
N ASP A 333 -9.54 -12.16 15.44
CA ASP A 333 -10.20 -13.21 16.25
C ASP A 333 -10.56 -14.39 15.34
N LYS A 334 -9.92 -15.55 15.56
CA LYS A 334 -10.10 -16.75 14.75
C LYS A 334 -10.25 -17.98 15.62
N THR A 335 -11.05 -18.90 15.14
CA THR A 335 -11.22 -20.24 15.73
C THR A 335 -10.93 -21.32 14.69
N GLY A 336 -10.58 -22.52 15.15
CA GLY A 336 -10.30 -23.67 14.30
C GLY A 336 -8.85 -23.77 13.83
N PRO A 337 -8.58 -24.68 12.88
CA PRO A 337 -7.21 -24.96 12.46
C PRO A 337 -6.59 -23.81 11.65
N LEU A 338 -5.31 -23.56 11.88
CA LEU A 338 -4.51 -22.55 11.18
C LEU A 338 -3.66 -23.24 10.11
N HIS A 339 -4.05 -23.12 8.84
CA HIS A 339 -3.49 -23.91 7.74
C HIS A 339 -2.17 -23.36 7.18
N ASN A 340 -1.88 -22.07 7.39
CA ASN A 340 -0.70 -21.42 6.80
C ASN A 340 -0.20 -20.29 7.70
N TYR A 341 0.96 -19.71 7.33
CA TYR A 341 1.54 -18.62 8.11
C TYR A 341 0.65 -17.36 8.16
N ALA A 342 -0.12 -17.10 7.10
CA ALA A 342 -1.03 -15.96 7.07
C ALA A 342 -2.24 -16.14 8.01
N ASP A 343 -2.65 -17.38 8.30
CA ASP A 343 -3.63 -17.67 9.35
C ASP A 343 -3.04 -17.38 10.74
N ARG A 344 -1.81 -17.82 10.98
CA ARG A 344 -1.13 -17.68 12.28
C ARG A 344 -0.86 -16.23 12.64
N ASP A 345 -0.32 -15.44 11.70
CA ASP A 345 0.01 -14.04 11.95
C ASP A 345 -1.23 -13.10 12.00
N HIS A 346 -2.42 -13.62 11.68
CA HIS A 346 -3.72 -12.95 11.82
C HIS A 346 -4.66 -13.69 12.75
N CYS A 347 -4.12 -14.32 13.79
CA CYS A 347 -4.89 -15.00 14.85
C CYS A 347 -4.37 -14.52 16.21
N ILE A 348 -5.15 -13.67 16.90
CA ILE A 348 -4.74 -13.08 18.18
C ILE A 348 -4.50 -14.16 19.24
N GLN A 349 -5.31 -15.22 19.24
CA GLN A 349 -5.15 -16.34 20.14
C GLN A 349 -3.81 -17.05 19.94
N TYR A 350 -3.42 -17.26 18.68
CA TYR A 350 -2.12 -17.87 18.35
C TYR A 350 -0.97 -16.97 18.79
N MET A 351 -1.03 -15.68 18.46
CA MET A 351 0.06 -14.73 18.78
C MET A 351 0.26 -14.54 20.28
N VAL A 352 -0.81 -14.66 21.08
CA VAL A 352 -0.72 -14.60 22.55
C VAL A 352 -0.20 -15.91 23.15
N ALA A 353 -0.46 -17.04 22.48
CA ALA A 353 -0.09 -18.37 23.00
C ALA A 353 1.38 -18.76 22.74
N VAL A 354 2.02 -18.20 21.70
CA VAL A 354 3.41 -18.53 21.33
C VAL A 354 4.42 -17.57 21.95
#